data_5aa028f717b4f25fb6dbc1662afa9d8f
#
_entry.id   5aa028f717b4f25fb6dbc1662afa9d8f
#
_cell.length_a   1.000
_cell.length_b   1.000
_cell.length_c   1.000
_cell.angle_alpha   90.00
_cell.angle_beta   90.00
_cell.angle_gamma   90.00
#
_symmetry.space_group_name_H-M   'P 1'
#
loop_
_entity.id
_entity.type
_entity.pdbx_description
1 polymer ?
#
loop_
_entity_poly.entity_id
_entity_poly.type
_entity_poly.pdbx_seq_one_letter_code
_entity_poly.pdbx_strand_id
1 'polypeptide(L)'
;MERLVRGDVVVLPFSFSDLSQSKKRPAFVVAPLQGDDVILCQITTVAHSDLYSVLLEEKDFVTGSLKQPSYIRPNRLFTSDIRIIIKRVGSVHQNKIEEVIKKIIMIITGPSAG
;
A
#
# COMPACT_ATOMS: atom_id res chain seq x y z
N MET A 1 -2.59 18.66 -0.13
CA MET A 1 -1.73 17.52 0.26
C MET A 1 -0.41 17.63 -0.45
N GLU A 2 0.68 17.41 0.26
CA GLU A 2 1.99 17.37 -0.37
C GLU A 2 2.04 16.25 -1.42
N ARG A 3 2.96 16.40 -2.37
CA ARG A 3 3.17 15.41 -3.41
C ARG A 3 3.51 14.05 -2.80
N LEU A 4 2.79 13.02 -3.23
CA LEU A 4 3.05 11.65 -2.79
C LEU A 4 4.32 11.11 -3.44
N VAL A 5 5.06 10.31 -2.69
CA VAL A 5 6.23 9.60 -3.19
C VAL A 5 6.14 8.13 -2.79
N ARG A 6 6.91 7.29 -3.50
CA ARG A 6 7.00 5.86 -3.17
C ARG A 6 7.39 5.69 -1.71
N GLY A 7 6.67 4.83 -1.02
CA GLY A 7 6.92 4.57 0.39
C GLY A 7 6.04 5.35 1.34
N ASP A 8 5.25 6.28 0.83
CA ASP A 8 4.23 6.91 1.65
C ASP A 8 3.13 5.91 1.98
N VAL A 9 2.54 6.08 3.16
CA VAL A 9 1.35 5.33 3.58
C VAL A 9 0.21 6.32 3.68
N VAL A 10 -0.87 6.01 2.96
CA VAL A 10 -2.03 6.90 2.85
C VAL A 10 -3.29 6.18 3.29
N VAL A 11 -4.34 6.93 3.55
CA VAL A 11 -5.66 6.40 3.86
C VAL A 11 -6.64 6.88 2.79
N LEU A 12 -7.45 5.97 2.28
CA LEU A 12 -8.46 6.26 1.28
C LEU A 12 -9.68 5.37 1.50
N PRO A 13 -10.85 5.77 0.95
CA PRO A 13 -12.05 4.93 1.05
C PRO A 13 -11.92 3.70 0.15
N PHE A 14 -12.31 2.56 0.66
CA PHE A 14 -12.41 1.31 -0.07
C PHE A 14 -13.85 0.84 -0.11
N SER A 15 -14.33 0.53 -1.32
CA SER A 15 -15.61 -0.14 -1.51
C SER A 15 -15.36 -1.64 -1.62
N PHE A 16 -16.04 -2.40 -0.79
CA PHE A 16 -16.10 -3.84 -0.94
C PHE A 16 -17.27 -4.20 -1.84
N SER A 17 -17.60 -5.49 -1.96
CA SER A 17 -18.70 -5.96 -2.77
C SER A 17 -20.05 -5.31 -2.41
N ASP A 18 -20.18 -4.82 -1.19
CA ASP A 18 -21.34 -4.05 -0.76
C ASP A 18 -21.06 -2.56 -0.98
N LEU A 19 -21.62 -2.01 -2.05
CA LEU A 19 -21.43 -0.63 -2.45
C LEU A 19 -22.08 0.39 -1.50
N SER A 20 -22.92 -0.08 -0.57
CA SER A 20 -23.54 0.81 0.40
C SER A 20 -22.58 1.22 1.53
N GLN A 21 -21.43 0.57 1.65
CA GLN A 21 -20.47 0.86 2.70
C GLN A 21 -19.07 0.97 2.14
N SER A 22 -18.46 2.14 2.32
CA SER A 22 -17.02 2.30 2.10
C SER A 22 -16.35 2.44 3.46
N LYS A 23 -15.22 1.75 3.64
CA LYS A 23 -14.41 1.88 4.84
C LYS A 23 -13.09 2.54 4.48
N LYS A 24 -12.59 3.35 5.39
CA LYS A 24 -11.27 3.96 5.23
C LYS A 24 -10.21 2.89 5.49
N ARG A 25 -9.28 2.73 4.55
CA ARG A 25 -8.21 1.73 4.65
C ARG A 25 -6.88 2.34 4.30
N PRO A 26 -5.80 1.86 4.90
CA PRO A 26 -4.46 2.30 4.51
C PRO A 26 -4.00 1.60 3.23
N ALA A 27 -3.10 2.26 2.51
CA ALA A 27 -2.44 1.70 1.34
C ALA A 27 -1.03 2.25 1.24
N PHE A 28 -0.16 1.45 0.64
CA PHE A 28 1.25 1.79 0.41
C PHE A 28 1.39 2.37 -0.99
N VAL A 29 2.06 3.52 -1.11
CA VAL A 29 2.30 4.16 -2.41
C VAL A 29 3.45 3.46 -3.12
N VAL A 30 3.13 2.85 -4.25
CA VAL A 30 4.12 2.17 -5.09
C VAL A 30 4.75 3.14 -6.08
N ALA A 31 3.93 3.89 -6.80
CA ALA A 31 4.43 4.81 -7.82
C ALA A 31 3.41 5.90 -8.12
N PRO A 32 3.76 7.18 -7.89
CA PRO A 32 2.97 8.26 -8.49
C PRO A 32 3.14 8.23 -10.00
N LEU A 33 2.05 8.46 -10.70
CA LEU A 33 2.06 8.47 -12.16
C LEU A 33 1.96 9.90 -12.67
N GLN A 34 2.05 10.05 -13.98
CA GLN A 34 1.82 11.32 -14.62
C GLN A 34 0.35 11.72 -14.41
N GLY A 35 0.07 12.99 -14.16
CA GLY A 35 -1.28 13.46 -13.87
C GLY A 35 -1.67 13.17 -12.44
N ASP A 36 -2.93 12.75 -12.25
CA ASP A 36 -3.52 12.60 -10.92
C ASP A 36 -3.58 11.14 -10.44
N ASP A 37 -3.00 10.20 -11.16
CA ASP A 37 -3.08 8.80 -10.79
C ASP A 37 -1.88 8.35 -9.97
N VAL A 38 -2.12 7.39 -9.09
CA VAL A 38 -1.08 6.78 -8.26
C VAL A 38 -1.35 5.28 -8.16
N ILE A 39 -0.28 4.49 -8.26
CA ILE A 39 -0.34 3.05 -8.03
C ILE A 39 -0.09 2.78 -6.56
N LEU A 40 -0.96 1.99 -5.97
CA LEU A 40 -0.94 1.65 -4.55
C LEU A 40 -1.02 0.13 -4.39
N CYS A 41 -0.67 -0.37 -3.22
CA CYS A 41 -1.08 -1.71 -2.82
C CYS A 41 -1.73 -1.66 -1.44
N GLN A 42 -2.62 -2.62 -1.21
CA GLN A 42 -3.42 -2.66 0.01
C GLN A 42 -2.55 -2.94 1.24
N ILE A 43 -2.97 -2.37 2.35
CA ILE A 43 -2.46 -2.70 3.67
C ILE A 43 -3.63 -3.24 4.50
N THR A 44 -3.41 -4.33 5.23
CA THR A 44 -4.43 -4.96 6.05
C THR A 44 -3.85 -5.30 7.43
N THR A 45 -4.71 -5.40 8.43
CA THR A 45 -4.31 -5.91 9.75
C THR A 45 -4.43 -7.42 9.85
N VAL A 46 -5.04 -8.04 8.84
CA VAL A 46 -5.24 -9.50 8.81
C VAL A 46 -4.03 -10.18 8.22
N ALA A 47 -3.44 -11.11 8.96
CA ALA A 47 -2.34 -11.93 8.46
C ALA A 47 -2.87 -12.91 7.40
N HIS A 48 -2.15 -13.02 6.30
CA HIS A 48 -2.45 -13.96 5.23
C HIS A 48 -1.30 -14.95 5.11
N SER A 49 -1.62 -16.24 5.02
CA SER A 49 -0.60 -17.27 4.84
C SER A 49 -0.26 -17.40 3.36
N ASP A 50 0.39 -16.39 2.81
CA ASP A 50 0.87 -16.39 1.44
C ASP A 50 2.33 -15.96 1.41
N LEU A 51 2.94 -16.02 0.23
CA LEU A 51 4.35 -15.68 0.05
C LEU A 51 4.59 -14.19 -0.19
N TYR A 52 3.53 -13.38 -0.19
CA TYR A 52 3.61 -12.01 -0.70
C TYR A 52 3.55 -10.96 0.39
N SER A 53 2.83 -11.22 1.48
CA SER A 53 2.61 -10.22 2.54
C SER A 53 3.92 -9.77 3.17
N VAL A 54 4.05 -8.47 3.37
CA VAL A 54 5.21 -7.86 3.99
C VAL A 54 4.77 -7.21 5.30
N LEU A 55 5.34 -7.66 6.41
CA LEU A 55 5.01 -7.12 7.74
C LEU A 55 5.41 -5.65 7.81
N LEU A 56 4.51 -4.84 8.34
CA LEU A 56 4.73 -3.40 8.54
C LEU A 56 4.48 -3.07 10.01
N GLU A 57 5.55 -2.70 10.70
CA GLU A 57 5.53 -2.35 12.11
C GLU A 57 5.89 -0.89 12.31
N GLU A 58 5.71 -0.39 13.54
CA GLU A 58 6.01 1.01 13.86
C GLU A 58 7.47 1.36 13.56
N LYS A 59 8.38 0.43 13.83
CA LYS A 59 9.83 0.63 13.57
C LYS A 59 10.17 0.85 12.09
N ASP A 60 9.27 0.46 11.19
CA ASP A 60 9.49 0.58 9.75
C ASP A 60 9.21 1.98 9.24
N PHE A 61 8.60 2.84 10.04
CA PHE A 61 8.24 4.19 9.65
C PHE A 61 9.37 5.17 9.94
N VAL A 62 9.64 6.06 8.98
CA VAL A 62 10.48 7.25 9.17
C VAL A 62 9.67 8.33 9.87
N THR A 63 8.44 8.55 9.39
CA THR A 63 7.50 9.50 9.96
C THR A 63 6.14 8.85 10.06
N GLY A 64 5.36 9.27 11.04
CA GLY A 64 4.01 8.76 11.20
C GLY A 64 3.95 7.33 11.71
N SER A 65 2.78 6.75 11.63
CA SER A 65 2.55 5.39 12.13
C SER A 65 1.17 4.89 11.73
N LEU A 66 1.04 3.57 11.65
CA LEU A 66 -0.23 2.87 11.76
C LEU A 66 -0.25 2.26 13.15
N LYS A 67 -1.22 2.58 13.96
CA LYS A 67 -1.23 2.31 15.41
C LYS A 67 -1.13 0.83 15.79
N GLN A 68 -1.13 -0.08 14.83
CA GLN A 68 -1.02 -1.51 15.09
C GLN A 68 -0.25 -2.18 13.95
N PRO A 69 0.36 -3.34 14.23
CA PRO A 69 1.06 -4.09 13.18
C PRO A 69 0.13 -4.40 12.02
N SER A 70 0.64 -4.26 10.82
CA SER A 70 -0.13 -4.40 9.60
C SER A 70 0.68 -5.19 8.58
N TYR A 71 0.06 -5.47 7.44
CA TYR A 71 0.69 -6.22 6.36
C TYR A 71 0.46 -5.50 5.04
N ILE A 72 1.54 -5.16 4.37
CA ILE A 72 1.48 -4.64 3.00
C ILE A 72 1.26 -5.83 2.07
N ARG A 73 0.36 -5.70 1.12
CA ARG A 73 0.03 -6.77 0.18
C ARG A 73 0.46 -6.41 -1.24
N PRO A 74 1.70 -6.74 -1.63
CA PRO A 74 2.22 -6.39 -2.97
C PRO A 74 1.43 -7.01 -4.12
N ASN A 75 0.69 -8.08 -3.86
CA ASN A 75 -0.16 -8.73 -4.86
C ASN A 75 -1.53 -8.07 -5.02
N ARG A 76 -1.84 -7.07 -4.21
CA ARG A 76 -3.11 -6.33 -4.28
C ARG A 76 -2.86 -4.90 -4.76
N LEU A 77 -2.37 -4.82 -5.99
CA LEU A 77 -2.09 -3.54 -6.66
C LEU A 77 -3.37 -2.93 -7.21
N PHE A 78 -3.47 -1.62 -7.14
CA PHE A 78 -4.57 -0.90 -7.76
C PHE A 78 -4.13 0.54 -8.05
N THR A 79 -4.83 1.19 -8.96
CA THR A 79 -4.59 2.59 -9.31
C THR A 79 -5.75 3.43 -8.76
N SER A 80 -5.41 4.57 -8.19
CA SER A 80 -6.39 5.50 -7.65
C SER A 80 -6.05 6.91 -8.09
N ASP A 81 -7.08 7.75 -8.14
CA ASP A 81 -6.92 9.19 -8.30
C ASP A 81 -6.46 9.76 -6.96
N ILE A 82 -5.42 10.60 -6.96
CA ILE A 82 -4.89 11.19 -5.72
C ILE A 82 -5.94 12.05 -5.01
N ARG A 83 -6.94 12.55 -5.72
CA ARG A 83 -7.97 13.41 -5.13
C ARG A 83 -8.91 12.68 -4.18
N ILE A 84 -9.00 11.35 -4.25
CA ILE A 84 -9.81 10.58 -3.31
C ILE A 84 -9.02 10.14 -2.07
N ILE A 85 -7.71 10.34 -2.06
CA ILE A 85 -6.88 10.04 -0.89
C ILE A 85 -7.20 11.04 0.21
N ILE A 86 -7.53 10.53 1.40
CA ILE A 86 -7.95 11.35 2.52
C ILE A 86 -6.76 12.07 3.16
N LYS A 87 -5.69 11.30 3.42
CA LYS A 87 -4.49 11.85 4.06
C LYS A 87 -3.32 10.89 3.95
N ARG A 88 -2.13 11.42 4.11
CA ARG A 88 -0.92 10.64 4.32
C ARG A 88 -0.72 10.47 5.82
N VAL A 89 -0.51 9.23 6.28
CA VAL A 89 -0.31 8.92 7.70
C VAL A 89 1.14 8.64 8.06
N GLY A 90 2.00 8.48 7.06
CA GLY A 90 3.42 8.29 7.33
C GLY A 90 4.20 7.94 6.09
N SER A 91 5.47 7.66 6.29
CA SER A 91 6.37 7.15 5.25
C SER A 91 7.33 6.15 5.86
N VAL A 92 7.74 5.16 5.07
CA VAL A 92 8.56 4.05 5.57
C VAL A 92 10.01 4.21 5.15
N HIS A 93 10.89 3.49 5.85
CA HIS A 93 12.32 3.45 5.54
C HIS A 93 12.58 2.83 4.17
N GLN A 94 13.71 3.21 3.56
CA GLN A 94 14.09 2.74 2.22
C GLN A 94 14.19 1.22 2.15
N ASN A 95 14.70 0.57 3.19
CA ASN A 95 14.80 -0.90 3.19
C ASN A 95 13.41 -1.58 3.10
N LYS A 96 12.40 -0.98 3.70
CA LYS A 96 11.03 -1.50 3.59
C LYS A 96 10.48 -1.25 2.18
N ILE A 97 10.74 -0.10 1.61
CA ILE A 97 10.36 0.21 0.21
C ILE A 97 10.96 -0.84 -0.72
N GLU A 98 12.25 -1.10 -0.59
CA GLU A 98 12.94 -2.08 -1.44
C GLU A 98 12.36 -3.48 -1.29
N GLU A 99 12.02 -3.87 -0.08
CA GLU A 99 11.40 -5.17 0.18
C GLU A 99 10.06 -5.30 -0.56
N VAL A 100 9.21 -4.28 -0.50
CA VAL A 100 7.91 -4.29 -1.16
C VAL A 100 8.06 -4.30 -2.68
N ILE A 101 8.92 -3.44 -3.21
CA ILE A 101 9.14 -3.35 -4.67
C ILE A 101 9.71 -4.66 -5.20
N LYS A 102 10.64 -5.26 -4.48
CA LYS A 102 11.21 -6.55 -4.87
C LYS A 102 10.13 -7.63 -4.95
N LYS A 103 9.20 -7.65 -4.00
CA LYS A 103 8.07 -8.58 -4.03
C LYS A 103 7.17 -8.34 -5.24
N ILE A 104 6.88 -7.08 -5.56
CA ILE A 104 6.06 -6.73 -6.72
C ILE A 104 6.73 -7.22 -8.01
N ILE A 105 8.03 -6.97 -8.17
CA ILE A 105 8.79 -7.41 -9.35
C ILE A 105 8.73 -8.94 -9.46
N MET A 106 8.94 -9.62 -8.36
CA MET A 106 8.90 -11.08 -8.31
C MET A 106 7.55 -11.64 -8.74
N ILE A 107 6.47 -11.01 -8.28
CA ILE A 107 5.10 -11.42 -8.65
C ILE A 107 4.86 -11.23 -10.15
N ILE A 108 5.26 -10.08 -10.67
CA ILE A 108 4.98 -9.71 -12.08
C ILE A 108 5.82 -10.51 -13.05
N THR A 109 7.08 -10.78 -12.69
CA THR A 109 8.04 -11.44 -13.58
C THR A 109 8.20 -12.93 -13.30
N GLY A 110 7.57 -13.45 -12.27
CA GLY A 110 7.63 -14.85 -11.92
C GLY A 110 6.91 -15.75 -12.91
N PRO A 111 7.08 -17.06 -12.78
CA PRO A 111 6.38 -18.00 -13.66
C PRO A 111 4.87 -17.91 -13.44
N SER A 112 4.12 -18.14 -14.52
CA SER A 112 2.66 -18.17 -14.48
C SER A 112 2.21 -19.26 -13.51
N ALA A 113 1.17 -18.96 -12.71
CA ALA A 113 0.61 -19.91 -11.76
C ALA A 113 -0.38 -20.90 -12.41
N GLY A 114 -0.58 -20.78 -13.70
CA GLY A 114 -1.56 -21.59 -14.42
C GLY A 114 -1.13 -23.00 -14.76
#